data_37b23db17f90873ab720e5f1f59c2786
#
_entry.id   37b23db17f90873ab720e5f1f59c2786
#
_cell.length_a   1.000
_cell.length_b   1.000
_cell.length_c   1.000
_cell.angle_alpha   90.00
_cell.angle_beta   90.00
_cell.angle_gamma   90.00
#
_symmetry.space_group_name_H-M   'P 1'
#
loop_
_entity.id
_entity.type
_entity.pdbx_description
1 polymer ?
#
loop_
_entity_poly.entity_id
_entity_poly.type
_entity_poly.pdbx_seq_one_letter_code
_entity_poly.pdbx_strand_id
1 'polypeptide(L)'
;MIIGDFEMIEPSAFKILVTGGAGYIGSHTVVELQQQGFPVVIIDNLSNSRAFVIDRIAEITGVAPEFHEFDLADGRVTSDFFASHPDLKAVIHFAAFKAVGESMGEPLKYYRNNLDALINVLQGMRDAHVENLVFSSSCTVYGQPDELPVRETSPVKDAWSPYANTKQMAEQIIRFTSSAFDFRSIALRYFNPVGAHESARIGELPLGVPNNLTPFITQTAAGLHECLQVFGDDYPTPDGTAIRDYIHVTDLAKAHVASVRRMFDGRTQSDFEVFNVGTGNGYSVKEVIQSFERVSGKKLPVRIVGRRPGDIVQVWADTSLANQELQWKAEKTLDEMTLSSWKWQQSLT
;
A
#
# COMPACT_ATOMS: atom_id res chain seq x y z
N MET A 1 21.19 17.41 -32.13
CA MET A 1 21.05 16.31 -31.13
C MET A 1 21.82 16.75 -29.90
N ILE A 2 21.13 17.45 -28.98
CA ILE A 2 21.71 17.94 -27.72
C ILE A 2 21.35 16.88 -26.70
N ILE A 3 22.33 16.05 -26.36
CA ILE A 3 22.23 15.17 -25.20
C ILE A 3 22.37 16.12 -24.00
N GLY A 4 21.25 16.50 -23.40
CA GLY A 4 21.28 17.23 -22.15
C GLY A 4 21.87 16.31 -21.09
N ASP A 5 22.92 16.78 -20.42
CA ASP A 5 23.46 16.19 -19.21
C ASP A 5 22.32 16.12 -18.19
N PHE A 6 21.80 14.95 -17.95
CA PHE A 6 20.94 14.69 -16.80
C PHE A 6 21.86 14.77 -15.58
N GLU A 7 21.89 15.94 -14.93
CA GLU A 7 22.44 16.05 -13.59
C GLU A 7 21.71 15.04 -12.71
N MET A 8 22.46 14.06 -12.23
CA MET A 8 21.94 13.14 -11.20
C MET A 8 21.51 13.97 -9.99
N ILE A 9 20.21 14.05 -9.75
CA ILE A 9 19.67 14.84 -8.65
C ILE A 9 20.17 14.21 -7.34
N GLU A 10 20.95 14.94 -6.58
CA GLU A 10 21.39 14.53 -5.25
C GLU A 10 20.15 14.33 -4.35
N PRO A 11 19.90 13.12 -3.81
CA PRO A 11 18.70 12.82 -3.02
C PRO A 11 18.48 13.75 -1.83
N SER A 12 19.54 14.33 -1.28
CA SER A 12 19.50 15.23 -0.12
C SER A 12 19.00 16.65 -0.43
N ALA A 13 18.87 17.01 -1.71
CA ALA A 13 18.53 18.37 -2.13
C ALA A 13 17.03 18.71 -2.03
N PHE A 14 16.15 17.73 -1.77
CA PHE A 14 14.70 17.94 -1.76
C PHE A 14 14.01 16.88 -0.90
N LYS A 15 12.76 17.17 -0.50
CA LYS A 15 11.97 16.27 0.35
C LYS A 15 10.90 15.51 -0.42
N ILE A 16 10.57 14.32 0.06
CA ILE A 16 9.44 13.51 -0.38
C ILE A 16 8.38 13.51 0.72
N LEU A 17 7.17 13.93 0.38
CA LEU A 17 6.03 13.82 1.26
C LEU A 17 5.43 12.42 1.20
N VAL A 18 5.26 11.78 2.37
CA VAL A 18 4.55 10.52 2.52
C VAL A 18 3.30 10.74 3.37
N THR A 19 2.14 10.78 2.74
CA THR A 19 0.86 10.90 3.46
C THR A 19 0.40 9.54 3.95
N GLY A 20 -0.12 9.45 5.18
CA GLY A 20 -0.38 8.15 5.81
C GLY A 20 0.92 7.42 6.17
N GLY A 21 2.01 8.17 6.40
CA GLY A 21 3.35 7.63 6.60
C GLY A 21 3.56 6.93 7.95
N ALA A 22 2.70 7.14 8.94
CA ALA A 22 2.68 6.37 10.19
C ALA A 22 1.89 5.05 10.08
N GLY A 23 1.19 4.83 8.95
CA GLY A 23 0.47 3.60 8.66
C GLY A 23 1.38 2.44 8.28
N TYR A 24 0.78 1.24 8.09
CA TYR A 24 1.51 0.00 7.82
C TYR A 24 2.43 0.11 6.60
N ILE A 25 1.88 0.38 5.40
CA ILE A 25 2.68 0.45 4.17
C ILE A 25 3.54 1.72 4.16
N GLY A 26 2.96 2.85 4.62
CA GLY A 26 3.65 4.14 4.66
C GLY A 26 4.94 4.10 5.46
N SER A 27 4.92 3.52 6.67
CA SER A 27 6.11 3.44 7.53
C SER A 27 7.26 2.64 6.90
N HIS A 28 6.96 1.51 6.24
CA HIS A 28 7.95 0.73 5.51
C HIS A 28 8.50 1.51 4.31
N THR A 29 7.65 2.27 3.61
CA THR A 29 8.08 3.11 2.49
C THR A 29 8.98 4.26 2.96
N VAL A 30 8.67 4.88 4.11
CA VAL A 30 9.55 5.90 4.72
C VAL A 30 10.93 5.31 5.06
N VAL A 31 10.97 4.12 5.65
CA VAL A 31 12.24 3.42 5.93
C VAL A 31 13.05 3.22 4.64
N GLU A 32 12.45 2.66 3.59
CA GLU A 32 13.14 2.41 2.32
C GLU A 32 13.62 3.72 1.65
N LEU A 33 12.83 4.81 1.71
CA LEU A 33 13.24 6.12 1.20
C LEU A 33 14.45 6.68 1.97
N GLN A 34 14.40 6.68 3.30
CA GLN A 34 15.49 7.20 4.13
C GLN A 34 16.77 6.39 3.99
N GLN A 35 16.68 5.05 3.87
CA GLN A 35 17.83 4.19 3.60
C GLN A 35 18.48 4.47 2.24
N GLN A 36 17.74 5.05 1.29
CA GLN A 36 18.27 5.50 0.00
C GLN A 36 18.67 6.99 -0.02
N GLY A 37 18.68 7.64 1.16
CA GLY A 37 19.16 9.01 1.34
C GLY A 37 18.11 10.09 1.05
N PHE A 38 16.86 9.76 0.82
CA PHE A 38 15.81 10.77 0.61
C PHE A 38 15.31 11.34 1.94
N PRO A 39 15.34 12.67 2.12
CA PRO A 39 14.64 13.32 3.22
C PRO A 39 13.12 13.15 3.08
N VAL A 40 12.47 12.75 4.16
CA VAL A 40 11.04 12.43 4.17
C VAL A 40 10.29 13.32 5.15
N VAL A 41 9.14 13.83 4.70
CA VAL A 41 8.12 14.45 5.52
C VAL A 41 6.90 13.54 5.59
N ILE A 42 6.35 13.34 6.77
CA ILE A 42 5.15 12.52 7.00
C ILE A 42 3.98 13.41 7.39
N ILE A 43 2.82 13.17 6.78
CA ILE A 43 1.52 13.63 7.28
C ILE A 43 0.68 12.41 7.61
N ASP A 44 0.13 12.39 8.83
CA ASP A 44 -0.81 11.35 9.27
C ASP A 44 -1.75 11.94 10.34
N ASN A 45 -3.04 11.61 10.32
CA ASN A 45 -3.98 12.05 11.35
C ASN A 45 -4.14 11.04 12.51
N LEU A 46 -3.33 9.98 12.50
CA LEU A 46 -3.28 8.90 13.49
C LEU A 46 -4.63 8.18 13.72
N SER A 47 -5.60 8.34 12.81
CA SER A 47 -6.91 7.70 12.93
C SER A 47 -6.85 6.17 12.83
N ASN A 48 -5.85 5.63 12.13
CA ASN A 48 -5.63 4.18 11.97
C ASN A 48 -4.14 3.80 12.09
N SER A 49 -3.37 4.60 12.81
CA SER A 49 -1.94 4.42 13.05
C SER A 49 -1.58 4.82 14.49
N ARG A 50 -0.30 4.82 14.84
CA ARG A 50 0.19 5.17 16.16
C ARG A 50 1.42 6.05 16.06
N ALA A 51 1.52 7.11 16.87
CA ALA A 51 2.62 8.06 16.86
C ALA A 51 3.99 7.39 17.12
N PHE A 52 4.05 6.35 17.96
CA PHE A 52 5.31 5.65 18.24
C PHE A 52 5.99 5.05 17.00
N VAL A 53 5.26 4.88 15.90
CA VAL A 53 5.80 4.39 14.62
C VAL A 53 6.88 5.34 14.10
N ILE A 54 6.74 6.65 14.34
CA ILE A 54 7.73 7.67 13.94
C ILE A 54 9.06 7.42 14.65
N ASP A 55 9.02 7.14 15.96
CA ASP A 55 10.22 6.81 16.74
C ASP A 55 10.85 5.51 16.24
N ARG A 56 10.02 4.50 15.89
CA ARG A 56 10.51 3.23 15.35
C ARG A 56 11.18 3.38 13.98
N ILE A 57 10.68 4.27 13.14
CA ILE A 57 11.35 4.62 11.87
C ILE A 57 12.74 5.19 12.17
N ALA A 58 12.83 6.17 13.09
CA ALA A 58 14.11 6.78 13.47
C ALA A 58 15.09 5.75 14.08
N GLU A 59 14.60 4.80 14.89
CA GLU A 59 15.42 3.70 15.42
C GLU A 59 15.97 2.77 14.34
N ILE A 60 15.23 2.56 13.25
CA ILE A 60 15.64 1.69 12.13
C ILE A 60 16.65 2.39 11.22
N THR A 61 16.39 3.65 10.87
CA THR A 61 17.12 4.37 9.83
C THR A 61 18.24 5.25 10.39
N GLY A 62 18.20 5.56 11.68
CA GLY A 62 19.08 6.56 12.31
C GLY A 62 18.68 8.00 12.04
N VAL A 63 17.57 8.25 11.30
CA VAL A 63 17.10 9.58 10.90
C VAL A 63 15.64 9.74 11.31
N ALA A 64 15.33 10.72 12.14
CA ALA A 64 13.94 11.05 12.46
C ALA A 64 13.27 11.74 11.26
N PRO A 65 12.16 11.20 10.72
CA PRO A 65 11.41 11.90 9.69
C PRO A 65 10.73 13.15 10.29
N GLU A 66 10.57 14.19 9.48
CA GLU A 66 9.73 15.32 9.82
C GLU A 66 8.27 14.85 9.87
N PHE A 67 7.53 15.15 10.95
CA PHE A 67 6.18 14.63 11.15
C PHE A 67 5.18 15.75 11.46
N HIS A 68 4.05 15.74 10.73
CA HIS A 68 2.93 16.64 10.92
C HIS A 68 1.65 15.85 11.16
N GLU A 69 1.00 16.08 12.30
CA GLU A 69 -0.26 15.45 12.67
C GLU A 69 -1.43 16.35 12.29
N PHE A 70 -2.09 16.04 11.17
CA PHE A 70 -3.34 16.69 10.76
C PHE A 70 -4.12 15.86 9.72
N ASP A 71 -5.40 16.22 9.51
CA ASP A 71 -6.26 15.56 8.54
C ASP A 71 -6.16 16.26 7.17
N LEU A 72 -5.75 15.52 6.14
CA LEU A 72 -5.67 16.01 4.76
C LEU A 72 -7.03 16.38 4.16
N ALA A 73 -8.14 15.92 4.74
CA ALA A 73 -9.48 16.37 4.35
C ALA A 73 -9.74 17.84 4.75
N ASP A 74 -8.94 18.43 5.66
CA ASP A 74 -8.93 19.87 5.90
C ASP A 74 -8.10 20.59 4.83
N GLY A 75 -8.80 21.11 3.81
CA GLY A 75 -8.17 21.76 2.67
C GLY A 75 -7.35 23.00 3.03
N ARG A 76 -7.74 23.74 4.10
CA ARG A 76 -6.98 24.93 4.54
C ARG A 76 -5.63 24.52 5.13
N VAL A 77 -5.63 23.60 6.08
CA VAL A 77 -4.40 23.13 6.72
C VAL A 77 -3.49 22.48 5.69
N THR A 78 -4.05 21.71 4.76
CA THR A 78 -3.28 21.09 3.67
C THR A 78 -2.64 22.14 2.75
N SER A 79 -3.37 23.18 2.36
CA SER A 79 -2.84 24.28 1.54
C SER A 79 -1.72 25.05 2.27
N ASP A 80 -1.92 25.40 3.54
CA ASP A 80 -0.93 26.10 4.36
C ASP A 80 0.36 25.25 4.52
N PHE A 81 0.22 23.92 4.65
CA PHE A 81 1.35 23.00 4.69
C PHE A 81 2.18 23.04 3.40
N PHE A 82 1.55 22.89 2.23
CA PHE A 82 2.27 22.93 0.95
C PHE A 82 2.95 24.28 0.71
N ALA A 83 2.31 25.39 1.08
CA ALA A 83 2.89 26.74 0.97
C ALA A 83 4.14 26.90 1.84
N SER A 84 4.25 26.19 2.97
CA SER A 84 5.40 26.26 3.87
C SER A 84 6.53 25.28 3.53
N HIS A 85 6.33 24.39 2.53
CA HIS A 85 7.31 23.36 2.13
C HIS A 85 7.66 23.43 0.64
N PRO A 86 8.33 24.49 0.18
CA PRO A 86 8.70 24.69 -1.23
C PRO A 86 9.80 23.71 -1.72
N ASP A 87 10.44 22.98 -0.80
CA ASP A 87 11.46 21.97 -1.05
C ASP A 87 10.88 20.56 -1.36
N LEU A 88 9.56 20.41 -1.34
CA LEU A 88 8.91 19.17 -1.77
C LEU A 88 9.05 18.98 -3.29
N LYS A 89 9.36 17.75 -3.71
CA LYS A 89 9.49 17.38 -5.14
C LYS A 89 8.63 16.17 -5.55
N ALA A 90 8.18 15.39 -4.59
CA ALA A 90 7.28 14.27 -4.83
C ALA A 90 6.35 14.03 -3.66
N VAL A 91 5.20 13.44 -3.95
CA VAL A 91 4.24 12.95 -2.97
C VAL A 91 4.01 11.46 -3.18
N ILE A 92 4.04 10.69 -2.10
CA ILE A 92 3.52 9.32 -2.06
C ILE A 92 2.24 9.34 -1.21
N HIS A 93 1.10 9.06 -1.83
CA HIS A 93 -0.20 9.22 -1.18
C HIS A 93 -0.79 7.87 -0.74
N PHE A 94 -0.67 7.57 0.57
CA PHE A 94 -1.29 6.40 1.21
C PHE A 94 -2.53 6.74 2.03
N ALA A 95 -2.68 7.98 2.50
CA ALA A 95 -3.72 8.38 3.43
C ALA A 95 -5.12 8.08 2.86
N ALA A 96 -5.77 7.04 3.41
CA ALA A 96 -7.11 6.61 3.01
C ALA A 96 -7.66 5.61 4.04
N PHE A 97 -8.98 5.57 4.21
CA PHE A 97 -9.65 4.42 4.81
C PHE A 97 -9.65 3.24 3.84
N LYS A 98 -9.36 2.02 4.33
CA LYS A 98 -9.12 0.83 3.47
C LYS A 98 -10.02 -0.37 3.76
N ALA A 99 -10.87 -0.32 4.78
CA ALA A 99 -11.65 -1.48 5.21
C ALA A 99 -12.89 -1.68 4.31
N VAL A 100 -12.86 -2.73 3.47
CA VAL A 100 -13.95 -3.03 2.52
C VAL A 100 -15.28 -3.20 3.25
N GLY A 101 -15.33 -3.98 4.34
CA GLY A 101 -16.56 -4.23 5.11
C GLY A 101 -17.14 -2.96 5.73
N GLU A 102 -16.30 -2.11 6.35
CA GLU A 102 -16.74 -0.83 6.92
C GLU A 102 -17.29 0.09 5.83
N SER A 103 -16.66 0.12 4.65
CA SER A 103 -17.10 0.96 3.55
C SER A 103 -18.53 0.68 3.10
N MET A 104 -19.00 -0.58 3.23
CA MET A 104 -20.37 -0.95 2.91
C MET A 104 -21.39 -0.34 3.88
N GLY A 105 -21.02 -0.19 5.15
CA GLY A 105 -21.88 0.44 6.17
C GLY A 105 -21.79 1.96 6.20
N GLU A 106 -20.60 2.50 5.88
CA GLU A 106 -20.29 3.94 6.00
C GLU A 106 -19.77 4.54 4.67
N PRO A 107 -20.52 4.42 3.53
CA PRO A 107 -20.01 4.80 2.22
C PRO A 107 -19.59 6.26 2.13
N LEU A 108 -20.39 7.19 2.68
CA LEU A 108 -20.13 8.63 2.59
C LEU A 108 -18.87 9.03 3.37
N LYS A 109 -18.55 8.34 4.46
CA LYS A 109 -17.30 8.50 5.21
C LYS A 109 -16.10 8.20 4.31
N TYR A 110 -16.18 7.11 3.53
CA TYR A 110 -15.10 6.70 2.62
C TYR A 110 -14.94 7.66 1.45
N TYR A 111 -16.03 8.08 0.81
CA TYR A 111 -15.96 9.05 -0.28
C TYR A 111 -15.36 10.38 0.18
N ARG A 112 -15.85 10.95 1.27
CA ARG A 112 -15.30 12.21 1.81
C ARG A 112 -13.84 12.08 2.17
N ASN A 113 -13.49 11.14 3.05
CA ASN A 113 -12.12 11.02 3.51
C ASN A 113 -11.15 10.76 2.36
N ASN A 114 -11.43 9.78 1.50
CA ASN A 114 -10.47 9.34 0.51
C ASN A 114 -10.36 10.30 -0.69
N LEU A 115 -11.46 10.94 -1.09
CA LEU A 115 -11.45 11.84 -2.24
C LEU A 115 -11.11 13.27 -1.84
N ASP A 116 -11.64 13.80 -0.73
CA ASP A 116 -11.31 15.16 -0.29
C ASP A 116 -9.82 15.27 0.06
N ALA A 117 -9.26 14.27 0.76
CA ALA A 117 -7.82 14.23 1.04
C ALA A 117 -6.97 14.22 -0.25
N LEU A 118 -7.34 13.39 -1.24
CA LEU A 118 -6.64 13.36 -2.53
C LEU A 118 -6.75 14.69 -3.27
N ILE A 119 -7.95 15.27 -3.35
CA ILE A 119 -8.17 16.54 -4.05
C ILE A 119 -7.36 17.66 -3.41
N ASN A 120 -7.34 17.75 -2.08
CA ASN A 120 -6.55 18.75 -1.35
C ASN A 120 -5.04 18.56 -1.59
N VAL A 121 -4.55 17.32 -1.62
CA VAL A 121 -3.14 17.03 -1.97
C VAL A 121 -2.83 17.48 -3.39
N LEU A 122 -3.68 17.14 -4.38
CA LEU A 122 -3.47 17.55 -5.78
C LEU A 122 -3.50 19.08 -5.96
N GLN A 123 -4.38 19.78 -5.24
CA GLN A 123 -4.40 21.26 -5.21
C GLN A 123 -3.12 21.82 -4.61
N GLY A 124 -2.69 21.28 -3.46
CA GLY A 124 -1.43 21.68 -2.81
C GLY A 124 -0.21 21.45 -3.71
N MET A 125 -0.15 20.29 -4.38
CA MET A 125 0.91 19.98 -5.35
C MET A 125 0.96 21.01 -6.50
N ARG A 126 -0.21 21.32 -7.07
CA ARG A 126 -0.31 22.32 -8.14
C ARG A 126 0.22 23.70 -7.68
N ASP A 127 -0.26 24.14 -6.52
CA ASP A 127 0.04 25.48 -6.01
C ASP A 127 1.51 25.62 -5.55
N ALA A 128 2.12 24.52 -5.09
CA ALA A 128 3.52 24.43 -4.69
C ALA A 128 4.48 23.94 -5.80
N HIS A 129 3.98 23.71 -7.04
CA HIS A 129 4.76 23.20 -8.17
C HIS A 129 5.47 21.86 -7.88
N VAL A 130 4.78 20.96 -7.19
CA VAL A 130 5.21 19.58 -6.97
C VAL A 130 4.62 18.70 -8.07
N GLU A 131 5.46 18.17 -8.95
CA GLU A 131 5.00 17.52 -10.19
C GLU A 131 4.86 15.99 -10.09
N ASN A 132 5.43 15.35 -9.08
CA ASN A 132 5.56 13.89 -9.04
C ASN A 132 4.64 13.27 -7.97
N LEU A 133 3.77 12.33 -8.39
CA LEU A 133 2.85 11.64 -7.51
C LEU A 133 2.96 10.12 -7.65
N VAL A 134 3.16 9.40 -6.55
CA VAL A 134 2.90 7.96 -6.46
C VAL A 134 1.61 7.76 -5.68
N PHE A 135 0.65 7.10 -6.29
CA PHE A 135 -0.66 6.83 -5.70
C PHE A 135 -0.81 5.38 -5.28
N SER A 136 -1.21 5.17 -4.04
CA SER A 136 -1.62 3.90 -3.47
C SER A 136 -2.96 3.46 -4.06
N SER A 137 -2.94 2.77 -5.21
CA SER A 137 -4.11 2.12 -5.78
C SER A 137 -4.25 0.69 -5.26
N SER A 138 -5.14 -0.10 -5.84
CA SER A 138 -5.46 -1.45 -5.37
C SER A 138 -5.93 -2.33 -6.50
N CYS A 139 -5.66 -3.63 -6.42
CA CYS A 139 -6.24 -4.63 -7.33
C CYS A 139 -7.77 -4.68 -7.27
N THR A 140 -8.40 -4.13 -6.23
CA THR A 140 -9.86 -4.06 -6.10
C THR A 140 -10.53 -3.25 -7.21
N VAL A 141 -9.79 -2.41 -7.94
CA VAL A 141 -10.28 -1.66 -9.09
C VAL A 141 -10.73 -2.57 -10.24
N TYR A 142 -10.18 -3.78 -10.33
CA TYR A 142 -10.54 -4.74 -11.37
C TYR A 142 -11.88 -5.45 -11.12
N GLY A 143 -12.38 -5.45 -9.86
CA GLY A 143 -13.51 -6.28 -9.48
C GLY A 143 -13.20 -7.78 -9.64
N GLN A 144 -14.17 -8.58 -10.08
CA GLN A 144 -13.94 -10.00 -10.44
C GLN A 144 -13.34 -10.06 -11.85
N PRO A 145 -12.06 -10.42 -12.01
CA PRO A 145 -11.44 -10.52 -13.31
C PRO A 145 -11.99 -11.71 -14.11
N ASP A 146 -12.03 -11.56 -15.45
CA ASP A 146 -12.41 -12.65 -16.35
C ASP A 146 -11.25 -13.59 -16.63
N GLU A 147 -10.03 -13.05 -16.69
CA GLU A 147 -8.80 -13.76 -17.01
C GLU A 147 -7.75 -13.54 -15.91
N LEU A 148 -6.89 -14.52 -15.73
CA LEU A 148 -5.76 -14.51 -14.80
C LEU A 148 -4.50 -14.98 -15.52
N PRO A 149 -3.33 -14.39 -15.19
CA PRO A 149 -3.11 -13.30 -14.25
C PRO A 149 -3.70 -11.97 -14.73
N VAL A 150 -4.05 -11.07 -13.79
CA VAL A 150 -4.62 -9.76 -14.10
C VAL A 150 -3.52 -8.83 -14.63
N ARG A 151 -3.79 -8.15 -15.74
CA ARG A 151 -2.90 -7.17 -16.37
C ARG A 151 -3.39 -5.75 -16.15
N GLU A 152 -2.53 -4.76 -16.33
CA GLU A 152 -2.90 -3.35 -16.25
C GLU A 152 -3.93 -2.95 -17.31
N THR A 153 -3.95 -3.68 -18.44
CA THR A 153 -4.93 -3.54 -19.52
C THR A 153 -6.25 -4.28 -19.29
N SER A 154 -6.34 -5.10 -18.23
CA SER A 154 -7.58 -5.80 -17.88
C SER A 154 -8.69 -4.78 -17.58
N PRO A 155 -9.94 -5.06 -17.97
CA PRO A 155 -11.06 -4.15 -17.73
C PRO A 155 -11.24 -3.79 -16.26
N VAL A 156 -11.42 -2.50 -16.00
CA VAL A 156 -11.90 -1.99 -14.70
C VAL A 156 -13.42 -2.18 -14.70
N LYS A 157 -13.89 -3.10 -13.86
CA LYS A 157 -15.32 -3.44 -13.74
C LYS A 157 -15.99 -2.62 -12.65
N ASP A 158 -17.30 -2.73 -12.55
CA ASP A 158 -18.08 -2.11 -11.48
C ASP A 158 -17.50 -2.47 -10.11
N ALA A 159 -17.31 -1.46 -9.29
CA ALA A 159 -16.77 -1.64 -7.94
C ALA A 159 -17.79 -2.35 -7.04
N TRP A 160 -17.34 -3.35 -6.31
CA TRP A 160 -18.18 -4.10 -5.38
C TRP A 160 -18.26 -3.48 -3.99
N SER A 161 -17.50 -2.43 -3.74
CA SER A 161 -17.53 -1.70 -2.48
C SER A 161 -17.25 -0.22 -2.69
N PRO A 162 -17.73 0.66 -1.80
CA PRO A 162 -17.36 2.07 -1.81
C PRO A 162 -15.85 2.30 -1.75
N TYR A 163 -15.11 1.49 -0.97
CA TYR A 163 -13.65 1.56 -0.98
C TYR A 163 -13.05 1.33 -2.37
N ALA A 164 -13.43 0.24 -3.06
CA ALA A 164 -12.95 -0.02 -4.41
C ALA A 164 -13.33 1.10 -5.38
N ASN A 165 -14.55 1.63 -5.26
CA ASN A 165 -15.02 2.75 -6.07
C ASN A 165 -14.21 4.02 -5.82
N THR A 166 -13.84 4.34 -4.55
CA THR A 166 -12.96 5.49 -4.28
C THR A 166 -11.61 5.35 -4.96
N LYS A 167 -11.04 4.14 -5.08
CA LYS A 167 -9.79 3.92 -5.81
C LYS A 167 -9.95 4.09 -7.32
N GLN A 168 -11.06 3.62 -7.91
CA GLN A 168 -11.38 3.86 -9.33
C GLN A 168 -11.56 5.36 -9.63
N MET A 169 -12.33 6.07 -8.81
CA MET A 169 -12.53 7.52 -8.93
C MET A 169 -11.21 8.28 -8.76
N ALA A 170 -10.38 7.89 -7.79
CA ALA A 170 -9.08 8.50 -7.55
C ALA A 170 -8.15 8.38 -8.76
N GLU A 171 -8.06 7.19 -9.40
CA GLU A 171 -7.26 7.03 -10.62
C GLU A 171 -7.76 7.92 -11.77
N GLN A 172 -9.09 8.10 -11.90
CA GLN A 172 -9.65 9.01 -12.91
C GLN A 172 -9.33 10.47 -12.59
N ILE A 173 -9.49 10.90 -11.34
CA ILE A 173 -9.15 12.25 -10.90
C ILE A 173 -7.68 12.55 -11.18
N ILE A 174 -6.77 11.65 -10.76
CA ILE A 174 -5.34 11.81 -10.98
C ILE A 174 -5.02 11.91 -12.48
N ARG A 175 -5.58 11.04 -13.31
CA ARG A 175 -5.37 11.05 -14.77
C ARG A 175 -5.70 12.40 -15.41
N PHE A 176 -6.89 12.94 -15.12
CA PHE A 176 -7.30 14.23 -15.65
C PHE A 176 -6.46 15.38 -15.09
N THR A 177 -6.13 15.32 -13.80
CA THR A 177 -5.33 16.35 -13.14
C THR A 177 -3.88 16.32 -13.67
N SER A 178 -3.30 15.15 -13.89
CA SER A 178 -1.95 15.00 -14.44
C SER A 178 -1.83 15.63 -15.81
N SER A 179 -2.78 15.35 -16.70
CA SER A 179 -2.79 15.94 -18.04
C SER A 179 -3.06 17.46 -18.04
N ALA A 180 -3.77 17.97 -17.04
CA ALA A 180 -4.11 19.40 -16.96
C ALA A 180 -2.99 20.28 -16.37
N PHE A 181 -2.13 19.70 -15.51
CA PHE A 181 -1.13 20.42 -14.72
C PHE A 181 0.30 19.87 -14.90
N ASP A 182 0.55 19.09 -15.96
CA ASP A 182 1.84 18.48 -16.27
C ASP A 182 2.42 17.62 -15.13
N PHE A 183 1.55 16.97 -14.33
CA PHE A 183 2.00 16.04 -13.31
C PHE A 183 2.48 14.73 -13.94
N ARG A 184 3.49 14.12 -13.32
CA ARG A 184 3.90 12.75 -13.55
C ARG A 184 3.36 11.89 -12.41
N SER A 185 2.41 11.06 -12.72
CA SER A 185 1.71 10.26 -11.70
C SER A 185 1.83 8.77 -11.99
N ILE A 186 2.12 7.99 -10.96
CA ILE A 186 2.19 6.53 -11.02
C ILE A 186 1.21 5.96 -10.02
N ALA A 187 0.22 5.19 -10.50
CA ALA A 187 -0.68 4.42 -9.66
C ALA A 187 -0.16 2.98 -9.51
N LEU A 188 0.10 2.56 -8.28
CA LEU A 188 0.47 1.19 -7.97
C LEU A 188 -0.77 0.41 -7.52
N ARG A 189 -1.25 -0.52 -8.35
CA ARG A 189 -2.34 -1.45 -8.04
C ARG A 189 -1.77 -2.67 -7.36
N TYR A 190 -1.63 -2.62 -6.03
CA TYR A 190 -1.10 -3.74 -5.29
C TYR A 190 -2.17 -4.69 -4.75
N PHE A 191 -1.72 -5.91 -4.54
CA PHE A 191 -2.55 -7.02 -4.10
C PHE A 191 -2.55 -7.08 -2.56
N ASN A 192 -2.26 -8.19 -1.93
CA ASN A 192 -2.40 -8.32 -0.48
C ASN A 192 -1.06 -8.13 0.24
N PRO A 193 -0.77 -6.92 0.79
CA PRO A 193 0.46 -6.72 1.54
C PRO A 193 0.44 -7.51 2.86
N VAL A 194 1.55 -8.20 3.13
CA VAL A 194 1.77 -8.99 4.34
C VAL A 194 3.21 -8.87 4.81
N GLY A 195 3.50 -9.33 6.02
CA GLY A 195 4.86 -9.27 6.56
C GLY A 195 5.08 -8.05 7.45
N ALA A 196 6.31 -7.91 7.91
CA ALA A 196 6.78 -6.82 8.72
C ALA A 196 8.26 -6.55 8.42
N HIS A 197 8.78 -5.42 8.87
CA HIS A 197 10.20 -5.11 8.75
C HIS A 197 11.05 -6.16 9.49
N GLU A 198 12.21 -6.49 8.95
CA GLU A 198 13.09 -7.55 9.50
C GLU A 198 13.50 -7.31 10.96
N SER A 199 13.58 -6.04 11.39
CA SER A 199 13.85 -5.65 12.78
C SER A 199 12.70 -5.95 13.74
N ALA A 200 11.53 -6.33 13.27
CA ALA A 200 10.29 -6.47 14.03
C ALA A 200 9.90 -5.22 14.84
N ARG A 201 10.30 -4.01 14.38
CA ARG A 201 9.97 -2.73 15.02
C ARG A 201 8.75 -2.05 14.41
N ILE A 202 8.44 -2.33 13.15
CA ILE A 202 7.26 -1.87 12.41
C ILE A 202 6.61 -3.03 11.67
N GLY A 203 5.29 -3.04 11.60
CA GLY A 203 4.48 -4.07 10.97
C GLY A 203 3.00 -3.68 10.96
N GLU A 204 2.13 -4.57 10.49
CA GLU A 204 0.69 -4.31 10.51
C GLU A 204 0.15 -4.36 11.95
N LEU A 205 -0.44 -3.25 12.41
CA LEU A 205 -1.03 -3.11 13.75
C LEU A 205 -2.48 -2.65 13.63
N PRO A 206 -3.43 -3.56 13.39
CA PRO A 206 -4.83 -3.20 13.28
C PRO A 206 -5.38 -2.69 14.61
N LEU A 207 -6.25 -1.68 14.53
CA LEU A 207 -7.01 -1.21 15.68
C LEU A 207 -8.27 -2.07 15.83
N GLY A 208 -8.36 -2.82 16.92
CA GLY A 208 -9.45 -3.77 17.17
C GLY A 208 -9.25 -5.12 16.45
N VAL A 209 -10.37 -5.76 16.08
CA VAL A 209 -10.33 -7.09 15.45
C VAL A 209 -9.78 -6.96 14.01
N PRO A 210 -8.75 -7.74 13.63
CA PRO A 210 -8.19 -7.68 12.29
C PRO A 210 -9.20 -8.05 11.20
N ASN A 211 -9.16 -7.32 10.09
CA ASN A 211 -9.91 -7.66 8.89
C ASN A 211 -9.09 -8.51 7.88
N ASN A 212 -7.75 -8.44 7.98
CA ASN A 212 -6.83 -9.16 7.12
C ASN A 212 -6.43 -10.51 7.71
N LEU A 213 -6.16 -11.48 6.83
CA LEU A 213 -5.83 -12.85 7.22
C LEU A 213 -4.59 -12.94 8.11
N THR A 214 -3.48 -12.32 7.72
CA THR A 214 -2.19 -12.49 8.41
C THR A 214 -2.17 -11.95 9.84
N PRO A 215 -2.66 -10.73 10.15
CA PRO A 215 -2.78 -10.29 11.54
C PRO A 215 -3.69 -11.19 12.37
N PHE A 216 -4.78 -11.71 11.77
CA PHE A 216 -5.67 -12.63 12.47
C PHE A 216 -4.96 -13.96 12.80
N ILE A 217 -4.16 -14.50 11.86
CA ILE A 217 -3.31 -15.68 12.06
C ILE A 217 -2.36 -15.46 13.23
N THR A 218 -1.59 -14.38 13.21
CA THR A 218 -0.55 -14.10 14.22
C THR A 218 -1.15 -13.84 15.58
N GLN A 219 -2.28 -13.14 15.68
CA GLN A 219 -3.01 -12.90 16.92
C GLN A 219 -3.63 -14.20 17.48
N THR A 220 -4.15 -15.08 16.61
CA THR A 220 -4.62 -16.41 17.04
C THR A 220 -3.47 -17.24 17.61
N ALA A 221 -2.31 -17.24 16.96
CA ALA A 221 -1.13 -17.94 17.45
C ALA A 221 -0.57 -17.37 18.76
N ALA A 222 -0.79 -16.08 19.03
CA ALA A 222 -0.46 -15.40 20.28
C ALA A 222 -1.53 -15.63 21.38
N GLY A 223 -2.65 -16.31 21.07
CA GLY A 223 -3.72 -16.59 22.04
C GLY A 223 -4.73 -15.46 22.24
N LEU A 224 -4.71 -14.43 21.39
CA LEU A 224 -5.65 -13.30 21.45
C LEU A 224 -7.04 -13.65 20.87
N HIS A 225 -7.13 -14.71 20.07
CA HIS A 225 -8.38 -15.27 19.53
C HIS A 225 -8.45 -16.76 19.76
N GLU A 226 -9.64 -17.30 20.03
CA GLU A 226 -9.87 -18.73 20.26
C GLU A 226 -9.54 -19.59 19.03
N CYS A 227 -9.90 -19.11 17.85
CA CYS A 227 -9.65 -19.82 16.59
C CYS A 227 -9.62 -18.85 15.40
N LEU A 228 -8.91 -19.28 14.36
CA LEU A 228 -8.91 -18.65 13.05
C LEU A 228 -10.15 -19.10 12.26
N GLN A 229 -10.95 -18.14 11.78
CA GLN A 229 -12.07 -18.45 10.89
C GLN A 229 -11.60 -18.46 9.43
N VAL A 230 -11.86 -19.56 8.74
CA VAL A 230 -11.65 -19.69 7.28
C VAL A 230 -13.00 -19.58 6.59
N PHE A 231 -13.14 -18.56 5.75
CA PHE A 231 -14.41 -18.21 5.09
C PHE A 231 -14.61 -18.98 3.79
N GLY A 232 -15.32 -20.11 3.87
CA GLY A 232 -15.59 -21.04 2.76
C GLY A 232 -14.45 -22.03 2.54
N ASP A 233 -14.85 -23.27 2.19
CA ASP A 233 -13.97 -24.35 1.75
C ASP A 233 -14.51 -25.05 0.49
N ASP A 234 -15.47 -24.40 -0.16
CA ASP A 234 -16.20 -24.88 -1.33
C ASP A 234 -15.97 -24.02 -2.59
N TYR A 235 -14.92 -23.18 -2.58
CA TYR A 235 -14.52 -22.43 -3.78
C TYR A 235 -13.99 -23.38 -4.87
N PRO A 236 -14.18 -23.06 -6.17
CA PRO A 236 -13.62 -23.85 -7.28
C PRO A 236 -12.10 -23.61 -7.41
N THR A 237 -11.37 -23.96 -6.38
CA THR A 237 -9.90 -23.86 -6.25
C THR A 237 -9.33 -25.20 -5.78
N PRO A 238 -8.03 -25.48 -5.91
CA PRO A 238 -7.47 -26.79 -5.60
C PRO A 238 -7.74 -27.31 -4.18
N ASP A 239 -7.85 -26.42 -3.19
CA ASP A 239 -8.08 -26.80 -1.78
C ASP A 239 -9.41 -26.29 -1.22
N GLY A 240 -10.23 -25.67 -2.07
CA GLY A 240 -11.55 -25.16 -1.72
C GLY A 240 -11.54 -23.78 -1.07
N THR A 241 -10.36 -23.16 -0.83
CA THR A 241 -10.28 -21.82 -0.23
C THR A 241 -9.89 -20.74 -1.25
N ALA A 242 -10.22 -19.49 -0.96
CA ALA A 242 -9.93 -18.37 -1.85
C ALA A 242 -8.43 -18.19 -2.09
N ILE A 243 -8.04 -17.78 -3.32
CA ILE A 243 -6.64 -17.55 -3.70
C ILE A 243 -6.37 -16.06 -3.88
N ARG A 244 -5.25 -15.58 -3.31
CA ARG A 244 -4.78 -14.19 -3.42
C ARG A 244 -3.28 -14.15 -3.70
N ASP A 245 -2.84 -13.07 -4.34
CA ASP A 245 -1.43 -12.72 -4.46
C ASP A 245 -1.02 -11.97 -3.20
N TYR A 246 -0.12 -12.57 -2.41
CA TYR A 246 0.43 -11.96 -1.21
C TYR A 246 1.82 -11.41 -1.53
N ILE A 247 2.06 -10.16 -1.16
CA ILE A 247 3.33 -9.47 -1.37
C ILE A 247 3.91 -9.02 -0.03
N HIS A 248 5.22 -9.19 0.16
CA HIS A 248 5.88 -8.67 1.36
C HIS A 248 5.87 -7.14 1.37
N VAL A 249 5.51 -6.55 2.51
CA VAL A 249 5.38 -5.09 2.65
C VAL A 249 6.67 -4.33 2.31
N THR A 250 7.84 -4.91 2.57
CA THR A 250 9.13 -4.32 2.19
C THR A 250 9.32 -4.32 0.67
N ASP A 251 8.94 -5.40 -0.03
CA ASP A 251 8.98 -5.42 -1.50
C ASP A 251 8.02 -4.38 -2.09
N LEU A 252 6.83 -4.25 -1.51
CA LEU A 252 5.88 -3.21 -1.88
C LEU A 252 6.46 -1.80 -1.63
N ALA A 253 7.11 -1.57 -0.49
CA ALA A 253 7.78 -0.29 -0.19
C ALA A 253 8.85 0.05 -1.23
N LYS A 254 9.68 -0.93 -1.62
CA LYS A 254 10.66 -0.78 -2.69
C LYS A 254 10.04 -0.43 -4.05
N ALA A 255 8.83 -0.93 -4.36
CA ALA A 255 8.12 -0.56 -5.59
C ALA A 255 7.73 0.94 -5.60
N HIS A 256 7.35 1.51 -4.44
CA HIS A 256 7.10 2.95 -4.32
C HIS A 256 8.36 3.78 -4.55
N VAL A 257 9.49 3.34 -3.99
CA VAL A 257 10.78 4.01 -4.21
C VAL A 257 11.22 3.91 -5.68
N ALA A 258 11.04 2.75 -6.31
CA ALA A 258 11.32 2.56 -7.73
C ALA A 258 10.47 3.48 -8.62
N SER A 259 9.20 3.71 -8.23
CA SER A 259 8.31 4.66 -8.91
C SER A 259 8.78 6.10 -8.80
N VAL A 260 9.21 6.54 -7.61
CA VAL A 260 9.82 7.87 -7.43
C VAL A 260 11.07 8.03 -8.30
N ARG A 261 11.96 7.05 -8.27
CA ARG A 261 13.18 7.06 -9.13
C ARG A 261 12.83 7.12 -10.61
N ARG A 262 11.82 6.34 -11.07
CA ARG A 262 11.37 6.38 -12.48
C ARG A 262 10.97 7.79 -12.92
N MET A 263 10.25 8.53 -12.07
CA MET A 263 9.85 9.90 -12.35
C MET A 263 11.05 10.85 -12.36
N PHE A 264 11.93 10.77 -11.35
CA PHE A 264 13.11 11.62 -11.26
C PHE A 264 14.13 11.37 -12.36
N ASP A 265 14.28 10.13 -12.83
CA ASP A 265 15.13 9.75 -13.95
C ASP A 265 14.51 10.14 -15.32
N GLY A 266 13.32 10.75 -15.34
CA GLY A 266 12.64 11.11 -16.60
C GLY A 266 12.22 9.90 -17.45
N ARG A 267 12.03 8.72 -16.84
CA ARG A 267 11.72 7.48 -17.56
C ARG A 267 10.21 7.24 -17.75
N THR A 268 9.36 8.12 -17.25
CA THR A 268 7.91 8.04 -17.48
C THR A 268 7.59 8.21 -18.96
N GLN A 269 6.66 7.40 -19.45
CA GLN A 269 6.24 7.40 -20.87
C GLN A 269 4.92 8.15 -21.10
N SER A 270 4.21 8.49 -20.02
CA SER A 270 2.97 9.27 -20.02
C SER A 270 2.78 9.99 -18.69
N ASP A 271 1.87 10.95 -18.67
CA ASP A 271 1.55 11.74 -17.46
C ASP A 271 0.93 10.89 -16.36
N PHE A 272 0.31 9.78 -16.72
CA PHE A 272 -0.28 8.83 -15.77
C PHE A 272 0.03 7.39 -16.18
N GLU A 273 0.83 6.71 -15.37
CA GLU A 273 1.18 5.30 -15.54
C GLU A 273 0.55 4.44 -14.45
N VAL A 274 0.29 3.18 -14.78
CA VAL A 274 -0.29 2.20 -13.85
C VAL A 274 0.57 0.96 -13.86
N PHE A 275 0.85 0.41 -12.66
CA PHE A 275 1.58 -0.86 -12.52
C PHE A 275 0.90 -1.78 -11.52
N ASN A 276 0.78 -3.06 -11.87
CA ASN A 276 0.40 -4.11 -10.95
C ASN A 276 1.59 -4.49 -10.08
N VAL A 277 1.41 -4.48 -8.77
CA VAL A 277 2.46 -4.78 -7.79
C VAL A 277 2.04 -5.98 -6.94
N GLY A 278 2.58 -7.14 -7.27
CA GLY A 278 2.35 -8.43 -6.66
C GLY A 278 3.56 -9.32 -6.80
N THR A 279 3.42 -10.59 -6.47
CA THR A 279 4.45 -11.61 -6.71
C THR A 279 4.24 -12.34 -8.04
N GLY A 280 3.04 -12.22 -8.62
CA GLY A 280 2.60 -13.03 -9.77
C GLY A 280 2.18 -14.45 -9.38
N ASN A 281 2.14 -14.76 -8.09
CA ASN A 281 1.77 -16.08 -7.56
C ASN A 281 0.51 -15.96 -6.69
N GLY A 282 -0.47 -16.82 -6.97
CA GLY A 282 -1.63 -16.96 -6.12
C GLY A 282 -1.40 -18.01 -5.03
N TYR A 283 -1.71 -17.66 -3.78
CA TYR A 283 -1.70 -18.60 -2.66
C TYR A 283 -3.07 -18.69 -2.04
N SER A 284 -3.50 -19.88 -1.71
CA SER A 284 -4.76 -20.14 -1.02
C SER A 284 -4.66 -19.78 0.48
N VAL A 285 -5.82 -19.61 1.12
CA VAL A 285 -5.85 -19.37 2.58
C VAL A 285 -5.20 -20.52 3.35
N LYS A 286 -5.41 -21.77 2.92
CA LYS A 286 -4.79 -22.94 3.56
C LYS A 286 -3.27 -22.97 3.36
N GLU A 287 -2.75 -22.57 2.20
CA GLU A 287 -1.30 -22.47 1.96
C GLU A 287 -0.64 -21.41 2.86
N VAL A 288 -1.29 -20.25 3.08
CA VAL A 288 -0.81 -19.23 4.02
C VAL A 288 -0.78 -19.76 5.46
N ILE A 289 -1.82 -20.48 5.89
CA ILE A 289 -1.87 -21.12 7.22
C ILE A 289 -0.74 -22.14 7.36
N GLN A 290 -0.56 -23.02 6.37
CA GLN A 290 0.50 -24.05 6.38
C GLN A 290 1.90 -23.44 6.40
N SER A 291 2.13 -22.36 5.63
CA SER A 291 3.38 -21.59 5.68
C SER A 291 3.63 -21.05 7.10
N PHE A 292 2.63 -20.38 7.68
CA PHE A 292 2.74 -19.87 9.03
C PHE A 292 3.04 -20.96 10.07
N GLU A 293 2.30 -22.09 10.04
CA GLU A 293 2.53 -23.21 10.96
C GLU A 293 3.94 -23.80 10.82
N ARG A 294 4.44 -23.89 9.60
CA ARG A 294 5.79 -24.39 9.31
C ARG A 294 6.88 -23.49 9.89
N VAL A 295 6.79 -22.16 9.69
CA VAL A 295 7.84 -21.22 10.11
C VAL A 295 7.75 -20.84 11.59
N SER A 296 6.55 -20.87 12.18
CA SER A 296 6.33 -20.52 13.59
C SER A 296 6.47 -21.72 14.54
N GLY A 297 6.33 -22.94 14.04
CA GLY A 297 6.19 -24.16 14.84
C GLY A 297 4.89 -24.25 15.63
N LYS A 298 3.94 -23.35 15.39
CA LYS A 298 2.64 -23.28 16.08
C LYS A 298 1.56 -23.92 15.24
N LYS A 299 0.70 -24.73 15.85
CA LYS A 299 -0.55 -25.20 15.25
C LYS A 299 -1.68 -24.24 15.56
N LEU A 300 -2.46 -23.90 14.53
CA LEU A 300 -3.59 -22.98 14.69
C LEU A 300 -4.91 -23.73 14.87
N PRO A 301 -5.72 -23.36 15.86
CA PRO A 301 -7.10 -23.79 15.90
C PRO A 301 -7.88 -23.10 14.76
N VAL A 302 -8.34 -23.90 13.78
CA VAL A 302 -9.05 -23.40 12.59
C VAL A 302 -10.49 -23.84 12.62
N ARG A 303 -11.40 -22.92 12.25
CA ARG A 303 -12.84 -23.21 12.07
C ARG A 303 -13.26 -22.73 10.67
N ILE A 304 -13.83 -23.63 9.89
CA ILE A 304 -14.43 -23.27 8.60
C ILE A 304 -15.82 -22.69 8.87
N VAL A 305 -16.09 -21.54 8.24
CA VAL A 305 -17.38 -20.84 8.30
C VAL A 305 -17.88 -20.53 6.89
N GLY A 306 -19.10 -20.03 6.73
CA GLY A 306 -19.65 -19.66 5.43
C GLY A 306 -18.83 -18.59 4.71
N ARG A 307 -18.91 -18.53 3.38
CA ARG A 307 -18.22 -17.49 2.56
C ARG A 307 -18.62 -16.09 2.98
N ARG A 308 -17.68 -15.16 2.95
CA ARG A 308 -18.00 -13.74 3.12
C ARG A 308 -18.69 -13.21 1.84
N PRO A 309 -19.76 -12.41 1.97
CA PRO A 309 -20.32 -11.70 0.82
C PRO A 309 -19.27 -10.83 0.13
N GLY A 310 -19.20 -10.93 -1.20
CA GLY A 310 -18.27 -10.14 -2.00
C GLY A 310 -16.83 -10.67 -2.09
N ASP A 311 -16.51 -11.82 -1.48
CA ASP A 311 -15.19 -12.43 -1.65
C ASP A 311 -15.02 -12.97 -3.08
N ILE A 312 -13.91 -12.55 -3.73
CA ILE A 312 -13.50 -13.03 -5.04
C ILE A 312 -12.91 -14.45 -4.90
N VAL A 313 -13.19 -15.33 -5.87
CA VAL A 313 -12.66 -16.71 -5.86
C VAL A 313 -11.14 -16.72 -5.88
N GLN A 314 -10.54 -16.01 -6.85
CA GLN A 314 -9.10 -15.98 -7.02
C GLN A 314 -8.67 -14.73 -7.78
N VAL A 315 -7.48 -14.17 -7.41
CA VAL A 315 -6.88 -13.04 -8.09
C VAL A 315 -5.36 -12.98 -7.82
N TRP A 316 -4.56 -12.83 -8.88
CA TRP A 316 -3.11 -12.55 -8.82
C TRP A 316 -2.66 -11.73 -10.02
N ALA A 317 -1.52 -11.05 -9.87
CA ALA A 317 -0.99 -10.10 -10.82
C ALA A 317 -0.25 -10.76 -12.00
N ASP A 318 -0.35 -10.16 -13.19
CA ASP A 318 0.75 -10.15 -14.13
C ASP A 318 1.68 -9.00 -13.72
N THR A 319 2.91 -9.31 -13.34
CA THR A 319 3.90 -8.32 -12.86
C THR A 319 4.93 -7.93 -13.92
N SER A 320 4.77 -8.43 -15.15
CA SER A 320 5.76 -8.27 -16.21
C SER A 320 6.07 -6.79 -16.51
N LEU A 321 5.03 -5.95 -16.54
CA LEU A 321 5.19 -4.52 -16.81
C LEU A 321 5.96 -3.82 -15.69
N ALA A 322 5.60 -4.08 -14.42
CA ALA A 322 6.31 -3.52 -13.28
C ALA A 322 7.78 -3.98 -13.23
N ASN A 323 8.04 -5.27 -13.49
CA ASN A 323 9.40 -5.81 -13.53
C ASN A 323 10.27 -5.12 -14.58
N GLN A 324 9.71 -4.88 -15.77
CA GLN A 324 10.42 -4.25 -16.89
C GLN A 324 10.60 -2.75 -16.66
N GLU A 325 9.52 -2.03 -16.39
CA GLU A 325 9.48 -0.57 -16.43
C GLU A 325 9.95 0.07 -15.13
N LEU A 326 9.61 -0.49 -13.95
CA LEU A 326 10.11 -0.02 -12.67
C LEU A 326 11.48 -0.60 -12.34
N GLN A 327 11.97 -1.60 -13.09
CA GLN A 327 13.19 -2.35 -12.78
C GLN A 327 13.14 -2.92 -11.35
N TRP A 328 11.96 -3.39 -10.96
CA TRP A 328 11.64 -3.89 -9.64
C TRP A 328 10.97 -5.27 -9.74
N LYS A 329 11.24 -6.12 -8.77
CA LYS A 329 10.63 -7.43 -8.64
C LYS A 329 10.43 -7.76 -7.17
N ALA A 330 9.31 -8.40 -6.83
CA ALA A 330 9.11 -8.99 -5.50
C ALA A 330 10.07 -10.16 -5.29
N GLU A 331 10.78 -10.17 -4.16
CA GLU A 331 11.84 -11.13 -3.86
C GLU A 331 11.47 -12.07 -2.71
N LYS A 332 10.61 -11.62 -1.78
CA LYS A 332 10.29 -12.36 -0.57
C LYS A 332 9.31 -13.50 -0.82
N THR A 333 9.62 -14.64 -0.23
CA THR A 333 8.79 -15.85 -0.25
C THR A 333 7.62 -15.77 0.73
N LEU A 334 6.61 -16.64 0.56
CA LEU A 334 5.49 -16.75 1.50
C LEU A 334 5.97 -17.07 2.93
N ASP A 335 7.00 -17.90 3.08
CA ASP A 335 7.57 -18.25 4.38
C ASP A 335 8.23 -17.04 5.07
N GLU A 336 8.93 -16.19 4.33
CA GLU A 336 9.49 -14.95 4.86
C GLU A 336 8.38 -13.97 5.26
N MET A 337 7.30 -13.88 4.49
CA MET A 337 6.14 -13.05 4.78
C MET A 337 5.48 -13.46 6.12
N THR A 338 5.20 -14.73 6.29
CA THR A 338 4.55 -15.26 7.49
C THR A 338 5.48 -15.23 8.70
N LEU A 339 6.78 -15.50 8.51
CA LEU A 339 7.79 -15.44 9.58
C LEU A 339 7.98 -14.00 10.10
N SER A 340 8.11 -13.02 9.21
CA SER A 340 8.28 -11.61 9.63
C SER A 340 7.04 -11.09 10.36
N SER A 341 5.84 -11.45 9.90
CA SER A 341 4.58 -11.14 10.61
C SER A 341 4.53 -11.73 12.01
N TRP A 342 5.02 -12.98 12.17
CA TRP A 342 5.08 -13.63 13.48
C TRP A 342 6.08 -12.96 14.42
N LYS A 343 7.28 -12.64 13.94
CA LYS A 343 8.29 -11.91 14.73
C LYS A 343 7.75 -10.56 15.19
N TRP A 344 7.03 -9.83 14.32
CA TRP A 344 6.36 -8.60 14.69
C TRP A 344 5.32 -8.81 15.79
N GLN A 345 4.43 -9.80 15.65
CA GLN A 345 3.45 -10.10 16.69
C GLN A 345 4.11 -10.41 18.04
N GLN A 346 5.20 -11.15 18.04
CA GLN A 346 5.95 -11.47 19.26
C GLN A 346 6.60 -10.25 19.91
N SER A 347 6.94 -9.22 19.14
CA SER A 347 7.52 -7.97 19.67
C SER A 347 6.48 -7.06 20.35
N LEU A 348 5.19 -7.35 20.17
CA LEU A 348 4.09 -6.60 20.77
C LEU A 348 3.64 -7.18 22.13
N THR A 349 4.09 -8.38 22.47
CA THR A 349 3.82 -9.09 23.72
C THR A 349 5.03 -9.05 24.65
#